data_8093a4271d659b4191967d09cdb8a014
#
_entry.id   8093a4271d659b4191967d09cdb8a014
#
_cell.length_a   1.000
_cell.length_b   1.000
_cell.length_c   1.000
_cell.angle_alpha   90.00
_cell.angle_beta   90.00
_cell.angle_gamma   90.00
#
_symmetry.space_group_name_H-M   'P 1'
#
loop_
_entity.id
_entity.type
_entity.pdbx_description
1 polymer ?
#
loop_
_entity_poly.entity_id
_entity_poly.type
_entity_poly.pdbx_seq_one_letter_code
_entity_poly.pdbx_strand_id
1 'polypeptide(L)'
;AMGLAMEHTGAAALVAQKTVAFVNYLVPGVHKAIAMLAGVYLITALFTEILSNNAVAALMAPIAIGVAAELGANPRPFVIAVMFAASAAFSTPIGYQTNTYVYGIGGYKFGDFLKIGIPLNILCFVVAMLVIPEVWPL
;
A
#
# COMPACT_ATOMS: atom_id res chain seq x y z
N ALA A 1 5.48 -2.95 18.09
CA ALA A 1 4.81 -2.04 19.04
C ALA A 1 3.66 -1.27 18.37
N MET A 2 3.89 -0.56 17.26
CA MET A 2 2.90 0.32 16.63
C MET A 2 1.71 -0.43 16.04
N GLY A 3 1.91 -1.55 15.33
CA GLY A 3 0.83 -2.37 14.79
C GLY A 3 -0.06 -2.98 15.88
N LEU A 4 0.54 -3.50 16.96
CA LEU A 4 -0.19 -4.00 18.13
C LEU A 4 -0.99 -2.89 18.83
N ALA A 5 -0.44 -1.67 18.92
CA ALA A 5 -1.16 -0.53 19.50
C ALA A 5 -2.38 -0.16 18.67
N MET A 6 -2.28 -0.18 17.34
CA MET A 6 -3.42 0.08 16.44
C MET A 6 -4.51 -0.98 16.54
N GLU A 7 -4.11 -2.24 16.73
CA GLU A 7 -5.04 -3.35 16.93
C GLU A 7 -5.77 -3.24 18.27
N HIS A 8 -5.03 -3.00 19.36
CA HIS A 8 -5.59 -2.85 20.70
C HIS A 8 -6.44 -1.59 20.89
N THR A 9 -6.16 -0.51 20.19
CA THR A 9 -6.95 0.74 20.26
C THR A 9 -8.16 0.75 19.34
N GLY A 10 -8.34 -0.25 18.48
CA GLY A 10 -9.38 -0.27 17.46
C GLY A 10 -9.17 0.75 16.33
N ALA A 11 -8.04 1.45 16.31
CA ALA A 11 -7.73 2.46 15.30
C ALA A 11 -7.68 1.86 13.90
N ALA A 12 -7.13 0.64 13.74
CA ALA A 12 -7.10 -0.06 12.47
C ALA A 12 -8.51 -0.35 11.94
N ALA A 13 -9.44 -0.80 12.81
CA ALA A 13 -10.84 -1.04 12.45
C ALA A 13 -11.55 0.25 12.03
N LEU A 14 -11.32 1.34 12.75
CA LEU A 14 -11.93 2.62 12.44
C LEU A 14 -11.44 3.20 11.10
N VAL A 15 -10.15 3.09 10.81
CA VAL A 15 -9.59 3.47 9.51
C VAL A 15 -10.13 2.57 8.40
N ALA A 16 -10.21 1.25 8.62
CA ALA A 16 -10.79 0.31 7.67
C ALA A 16 -12.24 0.66 7.34
N GLN A 17 -13.10 0.88 8.36
CA GLN A 17 -14.50 1.27 8.17
C GLN A 17 -14.65 2.58 7.38
N LYS A 18 -13.85 3.61 7.69
CA LYS A 18 -13.87 4.88 6.96
C LYS A 18 -13.41 4.70 5.51
N THR A 19 -12.39 3.88 5.27
CA THR A 19 -11.91 3.56 3.93
C THR A 19 -12.97 2.81 3.13
N VAL A 20 -13.60 1.79 3.74
CA VAL A 20 -14.71 1.04 3.11
C VAL A 20 -15.88 1.97 2.79
N ALA A 21 -16.28 2.84 3.72
CA ALA A 21 -17.37 3.80 3.50
C ALA A 21 -17.07 4.75 2.34
N PHE A 22 -15.84 5.27 2.27
CA PHE A 22 -15.38 6.17 1.21
C PHE A 22 -15.38 5.49 -0.17
N VAL A 23 -14.85 4.27 -0.26
CA VAL A 23 -14.83 3.52 -1.53
C VAL A 23 -16.23 3.10 -1.94
N ASN A 24 -17.11 2.73 -0.99
CA ASN A 24 -18.52 2.43 -1.28
C ASN A 24 -19.27 3.61 -1.89
N TYR A 25 -18.90 4.84 -1.51
CA TYR A 25 -19.45 6.05 -2.09
C TYR A 25 -18.97 6.27 -3.54
N LEU A 26 -17.69 5.95 -3.82
CA LEU A 26 -17.06 6.19 -5.13
C LEU A 26 -17.34 5.08 -6.15
N VAL A 27 -17.39 3.81 -5.71
CA VAL A 27 -17.49 2.63 -6.59
C VAL A 27 -18.60 1.71 -6.07
N PRO A 28 -19.87 1.99 -6.39
CA PRO A 28 -20.96 1.08 -6.06
C PRO A 28 -20.96 -0.11 -7.02
N GLY A 29 -20.95 -1.36 -6.51
CA GLY A 29 -21.14 -2.55 -7.33
C GLY A 29 -20.21 -3.74 -7.03
N VAL A 30 -20.19 -4.70 -7.97
CA VAL A 30 -19.53 -6.02 -7.85
C VAL A 30 -18.01 -5.96 -7.73
N HIS A 31 -17.38 -4.86 -8.15
CA HIS A 31 -15.92 -4.71 -8.13
C HIS A 31 -15.35 -4.08 -6.83
N LYS A 32 -16.14 -4.07 -5.75
CA LYS A 32 -15.71 -3.45 -4.48
C LYS A 32 -14.40 -4.00 -3.94
N ALA A 33 -14.23 -5.32 -3.96
CA ALA A 33 -13.04 -5.96 -3.42
C ALA A 33 -11.78 -5.55 -4.18
N ILE A 34 -11.85 -5.49 -5.52
CA ILE A 34 -10.73 -5.05 -6.37
C ILE A 34 -10.43 -3.55 -6.13
N ALA A 35 -11.47 -2.71 -6.06
CA ALA A 35 -11.31 -1.28 -5.79
C ALA A 35 -10.68 -1.03 -4.41
N MET A 36 -11.07 -1.81 -3.39
CA MET A 36 -10.49 -1.74 -2.06
C MET A 36 -9.05 -2.25 -2.04
N LEU A 37 -8.75 -3.34 -2.75
CA LEU A 37 -7.39 -3.84 -2.92
C LEU A 37 -6.49 -2.77 -3.56
N ALA A 38 -6.96 -2.12 -4.62
CA ALA A 38 -6.27 -1.03 -5.28
C ALA A 38 -6.07 0.17 -4.33
N GLY A 39 -7.07 0.54 -3.55
CA GLY A 39 -6.99 1.61 -2.56
C GLY A 39 -5.94 1.32 -1.48
N VAL A 40 -5.95 0.11 -0.92
CA VAL A 40 -4.96 -0.34 0.07
C VAL A 40 -3.55 -0.30 -0.53
N TYR A 41 -3.37 -0.79 -1.76
CA TYR A 41 -2.09 -0.74 -2.47
C TYR A 41 -1.60 0.70 -2.63
N LEU A 42 -2.43 1.59 -3.18
CA LEU A 42 -2.05 2.98 -3.47
C LEU A 42 -1.70 3.77 -2.21
N ILE A 43 -2.49 3.64 -1.14
CA ILE A 43 -2.21 4.28 0.14
C ILE A 43 -0.88 3.78 0.71
N THR A 44 -0.64 2.47 0.65
CA THR A 44 0.61 1.86 1.10
C THR A 44 1.80 2.36 0.28
N ALA A 45 1.67 2.42 -1.05
CA ALA A 45 2.70 2.93 -1.95
C ALA A 45 3.02 4.42 -1.71
N LEU A 46 2.03 5.24 -1.39
CA LEU A 46 2.25 6.64 -1.02
C LEU A 46 3.02 6.77 0.30
N PHE A 47 2.66 5.97 1.29
CA PHE A 47 3.31 6.03 2.60
C PHE A 47 4.76 5.55 2.54
N THR A 48 5.09 4.53 1.74
CA THR A 48 6.44 4.01 1.62
C THR A 48 7.41 4.97 0.95
N GLU A 49 6.91 5.97 0.22
CA GLU A 49 7.76 7.04 -0.34
C GLU A 49 8.31 8.00 0.71
N ILE A 50 7.74 8.01 1.93
CA ILE A 50 8.10 8.93 3.02
C ILE A 50 8.59 8.16 4.25
N LEU A 51 7.99 6.99 4.52
CA LEU A 51 8.29 6.14 5.67
C LEU A 51 9.07 4.90 5.22
N SER A 52 9.81 4.28 6.14
CA SER A 52 10.50 3.03 5.82
C SER A 52 9.52 1.89 5.49
N ASN A 53 9.89 1.03 4.56
CA ASN A 53 9.09 -0.12 4.11
C ASN A 53 8.56 -0.96 5.28
N ASN A 54 9.43 -1.23 6.28
CA ASN A 54 9.05 -2.02 7.46
C ASN A 54 8.00 -1.30 8.33
N ALA A 55 8.13 0.02 8.49
CA ALA A 55 7.16 0.80 9.26
C ALA A 55 5.79 0.83 8.55
N VAL A 56 5.80 1.00 7.23
CA VAL A 56 4.57 1.01 6.42
C VAL A 56 3.91 -0.35 6.43
N ALA A 57 4.66 -1.44 6.24
CA ALA A 57 4.12 -2.79 6.31
C ALA A 57 3.47 -3.09 7.67
N ALA A 58 4.14 -2.73 8.77
CA ALA A 58 3.62 -2.91 10.12
C ALA A 58 2.37 -2.06 10.41
N LEU A 59 2.26 -0.88 9.79
CA LEU A 59 1.11 0.02 9.93
C LEU A 59 -0.08 -0.46 9.09
N MET A 60 0.18 -0.83 7.84
CA MET A 60 -0.87 -1.11 6.86
C MET A 60 -1.41 -2.54 6.92
N ALA A 61 -0.63 -3.52 7.40
CA ALA A 61 -1.08 -4.91 7.47
C ALA A 61 -2.35 -5.08 8.33
N PRO A 62 -2.45 -4.57 9.57
CA PRO A 62 -3.68 -4.67 10.36
C PRO A 62 -4.86 -3.91 9.72
N ILE A 63 -4.62 -2.79 9.02
CA ILE A 63 -5.65 -2.06 8.29
C ILE A 63 -6.17 -2.91 7.12
N ALA A 64 -5.27 -3.53 6.36
CA ALA A 64 -5.61 -4.39 5.23
C ALA A 64 -6.45 -5.61 5.66
N ILE A 65 -6.11 -6.22 6.80
CA ILE A 65 -6.89 -7.33 7.40
C ILE A 65 -8.28 -6.83 7.81
N GLY A 66 -8.36 -5.66 8.46
CA GLY A 66 -9.63 -5.05 8.84
C GLY A 66 -10.53 -4.73 7.65
N VAL A 67 -9.95 -4.21 6.55
CA VAL A 67 -10.68 -3.95 5.30
C VAL A 67 -11.24 -5.26 4.72
N ALA A 68 -10.44 -6.32 4.68
CA ALA A 68 -10.89 -7.62 4.19
C ALA A 68 -12.04 -8.19 5.06
N ALA A 69 -11.94 -8.08 6.38
CA ALA A 69 -12.99 -8.52 7.31
C ALA A 69 -14.30 -7.76 7.10
N GLU A 70 -14.27 -6.45 6.93
CA GLU A 70 -15.46 -5.63 6.65
C GLU A 70 -16.14 -5.97 5.32
N LEU A 71 -15.36 -6.48 4.35
CA LEU A 71 -15.88 -6.92 3.06
C LEU A 71 -16.36 -8.40 3.07
N GLY A 72 -16.07 -9.15 4.12
CA GLY A 72 -16.24 -10.59 4.14
C GLY A 72 -15.32 -11.30 3.11
N ALA A 73 -14.21 -10.69 2.75
CA ALA A 73 -13.27 -11.16 1.74
C ALA A 73 -12.06 -11.87 2.38
N ASN A 74 -11.32 -12.62 1.56
CA ASN A 74 -10.09 -13.25 2.00
C ASN A 74 -9.02 -12.17 2.32
N PRO A 75 -8.42 -12.14 3.53
CA PRO A 75 -7.42 -11.14 3.90
C PRO A 75 -6.08 -11.33 3.17
N ARG A 76 -5.80 -12.52 2.65
CA ARG A 76 -4.50 -12.85 2.05
C ARG A 76 -4.10 -11.93 0.90
N PRO A 77 -4.93 -11.68 -0.13
CA PRO A 77 -4.59 -10.77 -1.22
C PRO A 77 -4.31 -9.34 -0.73
N PHE A 78 -5.04 -8.87 0.29
CA PHE A 78 -4.83 -7.52 0.86
C PHE A 78 -3.48 -7.39 1.58
N VAL A 79 -3.09 -8.40 2.35
CA VAL A 79 -1.77 -8.43 3.01
C VAL A 79 -0.64 -8.51 1.98
N ILE A 80 -0.82 -9.32 0.93
CA ILE A 80 0.16 -9.42 -0.17
C ILE A 80 0.28 -8.09 -0.92
N ALA A 81 -0.83 -7.40 -1.17
CA ALA A 81 -0.81 -6.07 -1.77
C ALA A 81 -0.01 -5.07 -0.92
N VAL A 82 -0.17 -5.11 0.41
CA VAL A 82 0.64 -4.29 1.33
C VAL A 82 2.12 -4.64 1.23
N MET A 83 2.50 -5.92 1.17
CA MET A 83 3.90 -6.34 1.07
C MET A 83 4.56 -5.83 -0.21
N PHE A 84 3.90 -5.96 -1.36
CA PHE A 84 4.40 -5.45 -2.63
C PHE A 84 4.47 -3.92 -2.65
N ALA A 85 3.40 -3.25 -2.23
CA ALA A 85 3.32 -1.80 -2.22
C ALA A 85 4.33 -1.16 -1.26
N ALA A 86 4.52 -1.72 -0.06
CA ALA A 86 5.50 -1.23 0.90
C ALA A 86 6.95 -1.35 0.39
N SER A 87 7.20 -2.25 -0.55
CA SER A 87 8.52 -2.42 -1.18
C SER A 87 8.71 -1.55 -2.42
N ALA A 88 7.68 -0.88 -2.91
CA ALA A 88 7.69 -0.05 -4.12
C ALA A 88 8.02 1.42 -3.83
N ALA A 89 9.12 1.69 -3.13
CA ALA A 89 9.60 3.04 -2.79
C ALA A 89 10.60 3.52 -3.85
N PHE A 90 10.11 3.87 -5.03
CA PHE A 90 10.97 4.23 -6.16
C PHE A 90 10.99 5.72 -6.49
N SER A 91 9.94 6.47 -6.12
CA SER A 91 9.75 7.84 -6.59
C SER A 91 10.47 8.88 -5.74
N THR A 92 10.95 8.51 -4.54
CA THR A 92 11.69 9.43 -3.67
C THR A 92 13.05 8.87 -3.23
N PRO A 93 14.03 9.75 -2.98
CA PRO A 93 15.32 9.33 -2.42
C PRO A 93 15.25 9.01 -0.91
N ILE A 94 14.15 9.32 -0.23
CA ILE A 94 14.02 9.19 1.23
C ILE A 94 13.24 7.95 1.67
N GLY A 95 12.42 7.37 0.80
CA GLY A 95 11.57 6.21 1.12
C GLY A 95 12.36 4.94 1.40
N TYR A 96 13.55 4.78 0.82
CA TYR A 96 14.40 3.61 1.00
C TYR A 96 15.87 3.99 1.22
N GLN A 97 16.53 3.30 2.15
CA GLN A 97 17.91 3.62 2.56
C GLN A 97 18.90 3.60 1.40
N THR A 98 18.78 2.65 0.48
CA THR A 98 19.64 2.58 -0.71
C THR A 98 19.44 3.79 -1.61
N ASN A 99 18.20 4.26 -1.79
CA ASN A 99 17.91 5.47 -2.57
C ASN A 99 18.58 6.70 -1.96
N THR A 100 18.50 6.85 -0.62
CA THR A 100 19.15 7.93 0.11
C THR A 100 20.67 7.91 -0.06
N TYR A 101 21.27 6.71 0.00
CA TYR A 101 22.70 6.53 -0.19
C TYR A 101 23.13 6.93 -1.61
N VAL A 102 22.44 6.41 -2.62
CA VAL A 102 22.73 6.73 -4.04
C VAL A 102 22.50 8.22 -4.33
N TYR A 103 21.46 8.80 -3.77
CA TYR A 103 21.17 10.24 -3.88
C TYR A 103 22.33 11.08 -3.34
N GLY A 104 22.91 10.70 -2.17
CA GLY A 104 23.97 11.44 -1.51
C GLY A 104 25.31 11.45 -2.29
N ILE A 105 25.66 10.32 -2.92
CA ILE A 105 26.97 10.16 -3.59
C ILE A 105 26.90 10.22 -5.11
N GLY A 106 25.72 9.96 -5.71
CA GLY A 106 25.56 9.81 -7.15
C GLY A 106 25.31 11.10 -7.92
N GLY A 107 25.21 12.25 -7.24
CA GLY A 107 24.92 13.54 -7.88
C GLY A 107 23.54 13.65 -8.51
N TYR A 108 22.62 12.74 -8.17
CA TYR A 108 21.25 12.76 -8.65
C TYR A 108 20.45 13.91 -8.03
N LYS A 109 19.45 14.38 -8.77
CA LYS A 109 18.47 15.35 -8.28
C LYS A 109 17.20 14.62 -7.83
N PHE A 110 16.44 15.21 -6.93
CA PHE A 110 15.14 14.67 -6.49
C PHE A 110 14.22 14.34 -7.66
N GLY A 111 14.21 15.23 -8.68
CA GLY A 111 13.41 15.05 -9.88
C GLY A 111 13.78 13.84 -10.74
N ASP A 112 14.98 13.30 -10.62
CA ASP A 112 15.41 12.11 -11.37
C ASP A 112 14.73 10.86 -10.79
N PHE A 113 14.57 10.79 -9.47
CA PHE A 113 13.79 9.73 -8.81
C PHE A 113 12.32 9.79 -9.23
N LEU A 114 11.69 10.97 -9.29
CA LEU A 114 10.31 11.11 -9.75
C LEU A 114 10.12 10.63 -11.19
N LYS A 115 11.04 11.00 -12.10
CA LYS A 115 10.95 10.65 -13.53
C LYS A 115 10.96 9.14 -13.78
N ILE A 116 11.78 8.41 -13.04
CA ILE A 116 11.92 6.95 -13.20
C ILE A 116 10.99 6.22 -12.25
N GLY A 117 10.85 6.69 -11.01
CA GLY A 117 10.11 6.03 -9.95
C GLY A 117 8.61 6.03 -10.20
N ILE A 118 8.02 7.15 -10.68
CA ILE A 118 6.57 7.20 -10.95
C ILE A 118 6.15 6.17 -12.02
N PRO A 119 6.78 6.10 -13.20
CA PRO A 119 6.45 5.05 -14.17
C PRO A 119 6.63 3.64 -13.62
N LEU A 120 7.67 3.40 -12.81
CA LEU A 120 7.93 2.10 -12.20
C LEU A 120 6.87 1.75 -11.16
N ASN A 121 6.46 2.70 -10.32
CA ASN A 121 5.36 2.52 -9.37
C ASN A 121 4.03 2.20 -10.07
N ILE A 122 3.73 2.87 -11.18
CA ILE A 122 2.55 2.59 -12.00
C ILE A 122 2.62 1.17 -12.58
N LEU A 123 3.78 0.77 -13.12
CA LEU A 123 3.98 -0.58 -13.64
C LEU A 123 3.77 -1.63 -12.56
N CYS A 124 4.39 -1.46 -11.38
CA CYS A 124 4.22 -2.37 -10.25
C CYS A 124 2.76 -2.45 -9.78
N PHE A 125 2.06 -1.31 -9.74
CA PHE A 125 0.64 -1.26 -9.41
C PHE A 125 -0.20 -2.08 -10.41
N VAL A 126 -0.01 -1.85 -11.71
CA VAL A 126 -0.77 -2.58 -12.76
C VAL A 126 -0.51 -4.08 -12.67
N VAL A 127 0.76 -4.49 -12.56
CA VAL A 127 1.14 -5.90 -12.42
C VAL A 127 0.52 -6.51 -11.15
N ALA A 128 0.56 -5.80 -10.02
CA ALA A 128 -0.02 -6.27 -8.77
C ALA A 128 -1.54 -6.45 -8.88
N MET A 129 -2.26 -5.51 -9.52
CA MET A 129 -3.70 -5.60 -9.71
C MET A 129 -4.13 -6.70 -10.66
N LEU A 130 -3.28 -7.10 -11.60
CA LEU A 130 -3.54 -8.23 -12.49
C LEU A 130 -3.21 -9.58 -11.84
N VAL A 131 -2.08 -9.66 -11.13
CA VAL A 131 -1.54 -10.94 -10.63
C VAL A 131 -2.16 -11.32 -9.28
N ILE A 132 -2.33 -10.37 -8.34
CA ILE A 132 -2.77 -10.70 -6.98
C ILE A 132 -4.16 -11.37 -6.98
N PRO A 133 -5.19 -10.85 -7.65
CA PRO A 133 -6.51 -11.49 -7.66
C PRO A 133 -6.55 -12.84 -8.37
N GLU A 134 -5.69 -13.06 -9.36
CA GLU A 134 -5.59 -14.32 -10.10
C GLU A 134 -4.96 -15.43 -9.24
N VAL A 135 -3.92 -15.10 -8.47
CA VAL A 135 -3.19 -16.07 -7.65
C VAL A 135 -3.87 -16.29 -6.29
N TRP A 136 -4.44 -15.23 -5.73
CA TRP A 136 -5.16 -15.25 -4.45
C TRP A 136 -6.56 -14.64 -4.63
N PRO A 137 -7.57 -15.47 -4.84
CA PRO A 137 -8.96 -14.98 -5.01
C PRO A 137 -9.44 -14.15 -3.81
N LEU A 138 -10.17 -13.09 -4.11
CA LEU A 138 -10.71 -12.12 -3.16
C LEU A 138 -11.93 -12.67 -2.40
#